data_05df2e7c4db01eb07d6dfe1c919ed4be
#
_entry.id   05df2e7c4db01eb07d6dfe1c919ed4be
#
_cell.length_a   1.000
_cell.length_b   1.000
_cell.length_c   1.000
_cell.angle_alpha   90.00
_cell.angle_beta   90.00
_cell.angle_gamma   90.00
#
_symmetry.space_group_name_H-M   'P 1'
#
loop_
_entity.id
_entity.type
_entity.pdbx_description
1 polymer ?
#
loop_
_entity_poly.entity_id
_entity_poly.type
_entity_poly.pdbx_seq_one_letter_code
_entity_poly.pdbx_strand_id
1 'polypeptide(L)'
;MNHDPIVIVSLARTPMGGFQGDLQGLSATELGAQAIGAVIERSGISVEAVDEVLMGCVLPAGLGQAPARQAALGAGLTQHTPCTTLNKMCGSGMQAAILGHDLLRAGSANVVIAGGMESMSNAPYLLDRARAGYRMGHGRVLDHMFLDGLEDAYDKGRLMGTFAEDCAQQHEVSRAAQDEYAMASLTRARKAIEEGAFAAEIVPVSVKTRKEERLIRDDEQPPKARLDKIPELKPAFRQDGTVTAANSSSISDGAAALVLMRRSEAERQGLTPLAAIHGHAAFADAPHLFPTAPIGAIQKLMKRTGWSLNDVDLFEINEAFAVVAMVTMRELGLPHEKVNVHGGACALGHPIGASGARILVTLISALRRHGLRRGVAAICIGGGEATAMAVECLY
;
A
#
# COMPACT_ATOMS: atom_id res chain seq x y z
N MET A 1 -6.32 24.23 -24.10
CA MET A 1 -6.25 24.55 -22.67
C MET A 1 -4.88 24.09 -22.20
N ASN A 2 -4.03 24.99 -21.72
CA ASN A 2 -2.75 24.62 -21.12
C ASN A 2 -3.03 23.69 -19.93
N HIS A 3 -2.64 22.43 -20.09
CA HIS A 3 -2.92 21.40 -19.10
C HIS A 3 -1.86 21.51 -18.00
N ASP A 4 -2.23 22.06 -16.82
CA ASP A 4 -1.37 22.12 -15.64
C ASP A 4 -1.36 20.73 -14.95
N PRO A 5 -0.30 19.92 -15.07
CA PRO A 5 -0.30 18.58 -14.54
C PRO A 5 -0.24 18.57 -13.01
N ILE A 6 -0.83 17.55 -12.42
CA ILE A 6 -0.65 17.29 -10.98
C ILE A 6 0.66 16.55 -10.78
N VAL A 7 1.47 17.09 -9.86
CA VAL A 7 2.80 16.58 -9.56
C VAL A 7 2.91 16.12 -8.11
N ILE A 8 3.82 15.19 -7.88
CA ILE A 8 4.26 14.73 -6.57
C ILE A 8 5.59 15.43 -6.27
N VAL A 9 5.64 16.21 -5.21
CA VAL A 9 6.85 16.97 -4.82
C VAL A 9 7.60 16.33 -3.66
N SER A 10 6.94 15.45 -2.90
CA SER A 10 7.57 14.71 -1.79
C SER A 10 6.89 13.38 -1.60
N LEU A 11 7.66 12.42 -1.07
CA LEU A 11 7.19 11.09 -0.74
C LEU A 11 7.96 10.53 0.47
N ALA A 12 7.28 9.72 1.27
CA ALA A 12 7.92 8.98 2.36
C ALA A 12 7.06 7.77 2.74
N ARG A 13 7.72 6.78 3.34
CA ARG A 13 7.06 5.68 4.04
C ARG A 13 7.81 5.33 5.32
N THR A 14 7.12 4.73 6.26
CA THR A 14 7.79 4.06 7.38
C THR A 14 8.46 2.76 6.89
N PRO A 15 9.38 2.16 7.66
CA PRO A 15 9.64 0.73 7.54
C PRO A 15 8.31 -0.04 7.63
N MET A 16 8.25 -1.23 7.01
CA MET A 16 7.13 -2.14 7.18
C MET A 16 7.44 -3.09 8.35
N GLY A 17 6.60 -3.04 9.39
CA GLY A 17 6.67 -3.95 10.55
C GLY A 17 5.90 -5.24 10.28
N GLY A 18 6.38 -6.35 10.84
CA GLY A 18 5.64 -7.60 10.87
C GLY A 18 4.54 -7.60 11.93
N PHE A 19 3.66 -8.60 11.86
CA PHE A 19 2.60 -8.78 12.85
C PHE A 19 3.18 -8.95 14.26
N GLN A 20 2.76 -8.10 15.18
CA GLN A 20 3.30 -8.03 16.55
C GLN A 20 4.83 -7.90 16.62
N GLY A 21 5.41 -7.26 15.59
CA GLY A 21 6.84 -7.06 15.42
C GLY A 21 7.34 -5.71 15.91
N ASP A 22 8.35 -5.18 15.23
CA ASP A 22 9.11 -4.01 15.68
C ASP A 22 8.25 -2.73 15.80
N LEU A 23 7.14 -2.61 15.03
CA LEU A 23 6.23 -1.46 15.05
C LEU A 23 4.96 -1.65 15.90
N GLN A 24 4.77 -2.79 16.57
CA GLN A 24 3.56 -3.10 17.33
C GLN A 24 3.21 -2.09 18.44
N GLY A 25 4.19 -1.33 18.89
CA GLY A 25 4.01 -0.31 19.95
C GLY A 25 3.38 0.99 19.45
N LEU A 26 3.12 1.12 18.14
CA LEU A 26 2.58 2.32 17.51
C LEU A 26 1.21 2.05 16.88
N SER A 27 0.29 2.96 17.10
CA SER A 27 -1.01 2.98 16.41
C SER A 27 -0.87 3.37 14.94
N ALA A 28 -1.90 3.09 14.13
CA ALA A 28 -1.93 3.53 12.74
C ALA A 28 -1.77 5.05 12.61
N THR A 29 -2.37 5.82 13.54
CA THR A 29 -2.31 7.29 13.52
C THR A 29 -0.91 7.82 13.84
N GLU A 30 -0.17 7.17 14.73
CA GLU A 30 1.23 7.51 15.01
C GLU A 30 2.15 7.18 13.85
N LEU A 31 1.96 6.02 13.20
CA LEU A 31 2.67 5.68 11.96
C LEU A 31 2.36 6.67 10.83
N GLY A 32 1.08 7.03 10.66
CA GLY A 32 0.65 8.05 9.72
C GLY A 32 1.29 9.41 9.96
N ALA A 33 1.40 9.82 11.23
CA ALA A 33 2.06 11.06 11.61
C ALA A 33 3.55 11.08 11.21
N GLN A 34 4.26 9.95 11.35
CA GLN A 34 5.66 9.84 10.90
C GLN A 34 5.79 10.04 9.37
N ALA A 35 4.93 9.39 8.59
CA ALA A 35 4.96 9.51 7.14
C ALA A 35 4.59 10.95 6.67
N ILE A 36 3.55 11.55 7.26
CA ILE A 36 3.12 12.93 6.96
C ILE A 36 4.22 13.93 7.36
N GLY A 37 4.77 13.81 8.56
CA GLY A 37 5.86 14.68 9.03
C GLY A 37 7.08 14.63 8.10
N ALA A 38 7.46 13.42 7.66
CA ALA A 38 8.58 13.23 6.76
C ALA A 38 8.35 13.88 5.37
N VAL A 39 7.15 13.81 4.79
CA VAL A 39 6.91 14.45 3.49
C VAL A 39 6.88 15.96 3.58
N ILE A 40 6.42 16.53 4.71
CA ILE A 40 6.49 17.97 4.98
C ILE A 40 7.95 18.41 5.12
N GLU A 41 8.73 17.73 5.95
CA GLU A 41 10.15 18.04 6.15
C GLU A 41 10.95 17.96 4.85
N ARG A 42 10.78 16.87 4.08
CA ARG A 42 11.49 16.65 2.81
C ARG A 42 11.12 17.64 1.72
N SER A 43 9.86 18.08 1.66
CA SER A 43 9.43 19.08 0.69
C SER A 43 9.79 20.49 1.08
N GLY A 44 9.90 20.78 2.37
CA GLY A 44 10.04 22.14 2.90
C GLY A 44 8.80 23.00 2.75
N ILE A 45 7.63 22.40 2.46
CA ILE A 45 6.36 23.17 2.40
C ILE A 45 6.00 23.67 3.79
N SER A 46 5.36 24.86 3.83
CA SER A 46 4.75 25.34 5.07
C SER A 46 3.55 24.47 5.46
N VAL A 47 3.42 24.17 6.75
CA VAL A 47 2.26 23.44 7.27
C VAL A 47 0.94 24.16 7.03
N GLU A 48 0.97 25.51 6.94
CA GLU A 48 -0.16 26.36 6.62
C GLU A 48 -0.58 26.27 5.14
N ALA A 49 0.29 25.80 4.26
CA ALA A 49 0.02 25.66 2.83
C ALA A 49 -0.80 24.41 2.49
N VAL A 50 -0.95 23.48 3.43
CA VAL A 50 -1.67 22.22 3.20
C VAL A 50 -3.17 22.45 3.32
N ASP A 51 -3.89 22.32 2.20
CA ASP A 51 -5.34 22.53 2.14
C ASP A 51 -6.13 21.30 2.59
N GLU A 52 -5.61 20.08 2.37
CA GLU A 52 -6.35 18.84 2.67
C GLU A 52 -5.39 17.68 2.98
N VAL A 53 -5.78 16.79 3.91
CA VAL A 53 -5.09 15.52 4.18
C VAL A 53 -6.06 14.35 3.96
N LEU A 54 -5.67 13.42 3.10
CA LEU A 54 -6.43 12.21 2.78
C LEU A 54 -5.61 10.99 3.17
N MET A 55 -6.08 10.22 4.18
CA MET A 55 -5.38 9.01 4.64
C MET A 55 -6.28 7.79 4.59
N GLY A 56 -5.80 6.76 3.89
CA GLY A 56 -6.39 5.43 3.92
C GLY A 56 -6.17 4.75 5.28
N CYS A 57 -7.21 4.12 5.81
CA CYS A 57 -7.14 3.26 7.00
C CYS A 57 -8.31 2.29 6.94
N VAL A 58 -8.03 0.99 6.99
CA VAL A 58 -9.05 -0.07 6.85
C VAL A 58 -9.55 -0.55 8.20
N LEU A 59 -8.68 -0.57 9.19
CA LEU A 59 -8.95 -1.11 10.53
C LEU A 59 -8.99 0.00 11.60
N PRO A 60 -9.99 0.91 11.53
CA PRO A 60 -10.02 2.09 12.40
C PRO A 60 -10.63 1.85 13.78
N ALA A 61 -11.15 0.65 14.07
CA ALA A 61 -11.76 0.39 15.37
C ALA A 61 -10.74 0.60 16.51
N GLY A 62 -11.15 1.33 17.54
CA GLY A 62 -10.30 1.62 18.69
C GLY A 62 -9.32 2.79 18.50
N LEU A 63 -9.14 3.34 17.31
CA LEU A 63 -8.27 4.49 17.05
C LEU A 63 -8.85 5.83 17.54
N GLY A 64 -10.13 5.87 17.86
CA GLY A 64 -10.83 7.11 18.19
C GLY A 64 -11.38 7.83 16.95
N GLN A 65 -11.79 9.09 17.12
CA GLN A 65 -12.39 9.86 16.04
C GLN A 65 -11.35 10.33 15.02
N ALA A 66 -11.73 10.33 13.74
CA ALA A 66 -11.00 10.96 12.66
C ALA A 66 -9.49 10.57 12.60
N PRO A 67 -9.13 9.30 12.34
CA PRO A 67 -7.74 8.87 12.34
C PRO A 67 -6.80 9.71 11.46
N ALA A 68 -7.22 10.11 10.26
CA ALA A 68 -6.41 10.98 9.38
C ALA A 68 -6.09 12.33 10.06
N ARG A 69 -7.06 12.90 10.79
CA ARG A 69 -6.84 14.15 11.51
C ARG A 69 -5.89 13.98 12.69
N GLN A 70 -5.97 12.86 13.41
CA GLN A 70 -5.02 12.54 14.47
C GLN A 70 -3.60 12.47 13.90
N ALA A 71 -3.41 11.77 12.78
CA ALA A 71 -2.12 11.67 12.11
C ALA A 71 -1.61 13.04 11.64
N ALA A 72 -2.47 13.86 11.04
CA ALA A 72 -2.13 15.19 10.56
C ALA A 72 -1.68 16.13 11.71
N LEU A 73 -2.43 16.17 12.79
CA LEU A 73 -2.08 16.97 13.97
C LEU A 73 -0.83 16.43 14.67
N GLY A 74 -0.68 15.09 14.76
CA GLY A 74 0.53 14.45 15.28
C GLY A 74 1.78 14.75 14.46
N ALA A 75 1.64 15.02 13.16
CA ALA A 75 2.70 15.47 12.27
C ALA A 75 2.99 16.98 12.34
N GLY A 76 2.26 17.74 13.16
CA GLY A 76 2.45 19.17 13.32
C GLY A 76 1.69 20.05 12.34
N LEU A 77 0.75 19.51 11.56
CA LEU A 77 -0.13 20.31 10.72
C LEU A 77 -1.05 21.20 11.56
N THR A 78 -1.54 22.29 10.96
CA THR A 78 -2.39 23.24 11.67
C THR A 78 -3.78 22.67 11.97
N GLN A 79 -4.47 23.24 12.96
CA GLN A 79 -5.85 22.88 13.27
C GLN A 79 -6.85 23.31 12.17
N HIS A 80 -6.40 24.08 11.21
CA HIS A 80 -7.23 24.59 10.10
C HIS A 80 -7.22 23.66 8.87
N THR A 81 -6.34 22.64 8.84
CA THR A 81 -6.25 21.71 7.73
C THR A 81 -7.36 20.64 7.84
N PRO A 82 -8.34 20.58 6.93
CA PRO A 82 -9.31 19.49 6.84
C PRO A 82 -8.64 18.16 6.61
N CYS A 83 -9.23 17.09 7.14
CA CYS A 83 -8.66 15.74 7.03
C CYS A 83 -9.76 14.72 6.80
N THR A 84 -9.55 13.80 5.87
CA THR A 84 -10.49 12.72 5.56
C THR A 84 -9.80 11.36 5.71
N THR A 85 -10.40 10.49 6.53
CA THR A 85 -10.05 9.06 6.58
C THR A 85 -10.93 8.31 5.60
N LEU A 86 -10.31 7.49 4.74
CA LEU A 86 -11.05 6.72 3.75
C LEU A 86 -10.70 5.23 3.80
N ASN A 87 -11.65 4.40 3.40
CA ASN A 87 -11.50 2.96 3.29
C ASN A 87 -11.94 2.49 1.90
N LYS A 88 -11.01 1.95 1.14
CA LYS A 88 -11.20 1.18 -0.08
C LYS A 88 -10.37 -0.10 0.02
N MET A 89 -10.44 -0.77 1.16
CA MET A 89 -9.64 -1.95 1.45
C MET A 89 -8.15 -1.74 1.09
N CYS A 90 -7.49 -2.73 0.52
CA CYS A 90 -6.07 -2.67 0.13
C CYS A 90 -5.70 -1.45 -0.75
N GLY A 91 -6.66 -0.93 -1.50
CA GLY A 91 -6.48 0.25 -2.37
C GLY A 91 -6.58 1.60 -1.68
N SER A 92 -6.84 1.65 -0.37
CA SER A 92 -7.15 2.91 0.36
C SER A 92 -6.08 3.99 0.17
N GLY A 93 -4.81 3.64 0.31
CA GLY A 93 -3.71 4.61 0.16
C GLY A 93 -3.58 5.15 -1.28
N MET A 94 -3.78 4.31 -2.29
CA MET A 94 -3.81 4.78 -3.69
C MET A 94 -5.08 5.58 -3.98
N GLN A 95 -6.22 5.20 -3.41
CA GLN A 95 -7.47 5.97 -3.54
C GLN A 95 -7.35 7.36 -2.93
N ALA A 96 -6.60 7.52 -1.84
CA ALA A 96 -6.28 8.84 -1.28
C ALA A 96 -5.52 9.70 -2.30
N ALA A 97 -4.50 9.13 -2.98
CA ALA A 97 -3.76 9.84 -4.04
C ALA A 97 -4.65 10.16 -5.25
N ILE A 98 -5.55 9.24 -5.65
CA ILE A 98 -6.53 9.47 -6.72
C ILE A 98 -7.46 10.65 -6.37
N LEU A 99 -8.05 10.64 -5.18
CA LEU A 99 -8.94 11.72 -4.74
C LEU A 99 -8.18 13.05 -4.61
N GLY A 100 -6.96 13.03 -4.07
CA GLY A 100 -6.10 14.22 -4.02
C GLY A 100 -5.82 14.81 -5.41
N HIS A 101 -5.48 13.95 -6.38
CA HIS A 101 -5.33 14.35 -7.78
C HIS A 101 -6.61 15.01 -8.32
N ASP A 102 -7.77 14.41 -8.08
CA ASP A 102 -9.05 14.91 -8.61
C ASP A 102 -9.48 16.23 -7.95
N LEU A 103 -9.25 16.42 -6.64
CA LEU A 103 -9.47 17.68 -5.94
C LEU A 103 -8.59 18.80 -6.51
N LEU A 104 -7.32 18.52 -6.76
CA LEU A 104 -6.39 19.47 -7.37
C LEU A 104 -6.80 19.81 -8.81
N ARG A 105 -7.23 18.82 -9.59
CA ARG A 105 -7.77 19.01 -10.95
C ARG A 105 -9.03 19.85 -10.97
N ALA A 106 -9.91 19.66 -9.99
CA ALA A 106 -11.14 20.44 -9.83
C ALA A 106 -10.90 21.87 -9.32
N GLY A 107 -9.70 22.19 -8.82
CA GLY A 107 -9.37 23.48 -8.23
C GLY A 107 -9.92 23.65 -6.81
N SER A 108 -10.36 22.56 -6.16
CA SER A 108 -10.87 22.60 -4.78
C SER A 108 -9.76 22.69 -3.73
N ALA A 109 -8.54 22.36 -4.09
CA ALA A 109 -7.34 22.46 -3.26
C ALA A 109 -6.13 22.87 -4.12
N ASN A 110 -5.07 23.37 -3.49
CA ASN A 110 -3.80 23.69 -4.12
C ASN A 110 -2.68 22.72 -3.69
N VAL A 111 -2.71 22.31 -2.43
CA VAL A 111 -1.74 21.37 -1.84
C VAL A 111 -2.50 20.29 -1.06
N VAL A 112 -2.27 19.04 -1.41
CA VAL A 112 -2.89 17.87 -0.76
C VAL A 112 -1.81 16.91 -0.27
N ILE A 113 -1.93 16.46 0.97
CA ILE A 113 -1.19 15.30 1.44
C ILE A 113 -2.10 14.08 1.33
N ALA A 114 -1.65 13.08 0.59
CA ALA A 114 -2.39 11.84 0.38
C ALA A 114 -1.54 10.63 0.77
N GLY A 115 -2.14 9.65 1.43
CA GLY A 115 -1.41 8.49 1.88
C GLY A 115 -2.29 7.41 2.48
N GLY A 116 -1.68 6.57 3.29
CA GLY A 116 -2.38 5.55 4.05
C GLY A 116 -1.55 5.07 5.24
N MET A 117 -2.23 4.52 6.20
CA MET A 117 -1.67 4.06 7.47
C MET A 117 -2.43 2.85 7.97
N GLU A 118 -1.74 1.90 8.54
CA GLU A 118 -2.36 0.71 9.14
C GLU A 118 -1.49 0.16 10.27
N SER A 119 -2.11 -0.25 11.35
CA SER A 119 -1.49 -1.08 12.38
C SER A 119 -2.37 -2.30 12.58
N MET A 120 -2.08 -3.35 11.81
CA MET A 120 -2.83 -4.61 11.89
C MET A 120 -2.55 -5.32 13.22
N SER A 121 -1.37 -5.09 13.80
CA SER A 121 -1.00 -5.59 15.14
C SER A 121 -1.90 -5.07 16.25
N ASN A 122 -2.47 -3.88 16.08
CA ASN A 122 -3.30 -3.21 17.08
C ASN A 122 -4.80 -3.26 16.76
N ALA A 123 -5.21 -3.99 15.72
CA ALA A 123 -6.61 -4.21 15.42
C ALA A 123 -7.30 -4.95 16.59
N PRO A 124 -8.37 -4.38 17.20
CA PRO A 124 -8.97 -4.95 18.39
C PRO A 124 -9.90 -6.14 18.08
N TYR A 125 -10.24 -6.86 19.12
CA TYR A 125 -11.35 -7.81 19.08
C TYR A 125 -12.68 -7.10 19.35
N LEU A 126 -13.77 -7.57 18.74
CA LEU A 126 -15.10 -6.98 18.76
C LEU A 126 -16.12 -7.89 19.46
N LEU A 127 -17.05 -7.26 20.14
CA LEU A 127 -18.25 -7.91 20.72
C LEU A 127 -19.50 -7.40 19.99
N ASP A 128 -19.96 -8.16 18.99
CA ASP A 128 -21.02 -7.76 18.06
C ASP A 128 -22.38 -7.49 18.72
N ARG A 129 -22.69 -8.18 19.84
CA ARG A 129 -23.97 -8.07 20.58
C ARG A 129 -23.89 -7.30 21.89
N ALA A 130 -22.74 -6.72 22.23
CA ALA A 130 -22.53 -6.09 23.53
C ALA A 130 -23.57 -4.98 23.80
N ARG A 131 -23.93 -4.19 22.79
CA ARG A 131 -24.90 -3.08 22.95
C ARG A 131 -26.32 -3.55 23.30
N ALA A 132 -26.79 -4.65 22.69
CA ALA A 132 -28.07 -5.24 22.98
C ALA A 132 -28.04 -6.22 24.16
N GLY A 133 -26.85 -6.63 24.59
CA GLY A 133 -26.58 -7.58 25.66
C GLY A 133 -26.59 -9.05 25.23
N TYR A 134 -25.75 -9.84 25.90
CA TYR A 134 -25.71 -11.32 25.78
C TYR A 134 -26.66 -11.92 26.81
N ARG A 135 -27.93 -12.01 26.46
CA ARG A 135 -28.98 -12.35 27.43
C ARG A 135 -28.87 -13.77 28.01
N MET A 136 -28.60 -14.76 27.19
CA MET A 136 -28.48 -16.16 27.59
C MET A 136 -27.64 -16.94 26.57
N GLY A 137 -26.87 -17.90 27.04
CA GLY A 137 -25.96 -18.71 26.24
C GLY A 137 -24.58 -18.05 26.01
N HIS A 138 -23.74 -18.72 25.22
CA HIS A 138 -22.39 -18.25 24.93
C HIS A 138 -22.40 -17.08 23.93
N GLY A 139 -21.47 -16.13 24.10
CA GLY A 139 -21.10 -15.12 23.11
C GLY A 139 -19.82 -15.51 22.36
N ARG A 140 -19.48 -14.76 21.36
CA ARG A 140 -18.21 -14.88 20.65
C ARG A 140 -17.50 -13.53 20.58
N VAL A 141 -16.17 -13.57 20.50
CA VAL A 141 -15.30 -12.43 20.24
C VAL A 141 -14.85 -12.54 18.79
N LEU A 142 -14.97 -11.45 18.03
CA LEU A 142 -14.62 -11.39 16.61
C LEU A 142 -13.32 -10.61 16.45
N ASP A 143 -12.40 -11.13 15.66
CA ASP A 143 -11.18 -10.40 15.28
C ASP A 143 -11.52 -9.35 14.22
N HIS A 144 -11.33 -8.07 14.54
CA HIS A 144 -11.57 -6.97 13.62
C HIS A 144 -10.72 -7.08 12.34
N MET A 145 -9.47 -7.50 12.47
CA MET A 145 -8.57 -7.67 11.35
C MET A 145 -9.09 -8.72 10.35
N PHE A 146 -9.60 -9.85 10.85
CA PHE A 146 -10.19 -10.88 10.00
C PHE A 146 -11.54 -10.43 9.45
N LEU A 147 -12.45 -9.99 10.31
CA LEU A 147 -13.83 -9.66 9.93
C LEU A 147 -13.92 -8.56 8.87
N ASP A 148 -13.15 -7.49 9.05
CA ASP A 148 -13.24 -6.28 8.22
C ASP A 148 -12.07 -6.12 7.24
N GLY A 149 -11.03 -6.96 7.33
CA GLY A 149 -9.83 -6.86 6.50
C GLY A 149 -9.50 -8.08 5.65
N LEU A 150 -9.69 -9.29 6.15
CA LEU A 150 -9.16 -10.51 5.53
C LEU A 150 -10.22 -11.55 5.16
N GLU A 151 -11.45 -11.42 5.69
CA GLU A 151 -12.59 -12.27 5.39
C GLU A 151 -13.45 -11.63 4.30
N ASP A 152 -14.03 -12.46 3.43
CA ASP A 152 -14.95 -11.97 2.41
C ASP A 152 -16.28 -11.53 3.01
N ALA A 153 -16.77 -10.38 2.55
CA ALA A 153 -18.04 -9.84 3.04
C ALA A 153 -19.29 -10.56 2.49
N TYR A 154 -19.16 -11.21 1.34
CA TYR A 154 -20.26 -11.84 0.60
C TYR A 154 -20.31 -13.35 0.84
N ASP A 155 -19.15 -14.01 0.99
CA ASP A 155 -19.01 -15.43 1.35
C ASP A 155 -18.34 -15.53 2.74
N LYS A 156 -19.15 -15.28 3.76
CA LYS A 156 -18.68 -15.12 5.15
C LYS A 156 -17.95 -16.35 5.67
N GLY A 157 -16.83 -16.10 6.34
CA GLY A 157 -15.92 -17.12 6.85
C GLY A 157 -14.85 -17.54 5.84
N ARG A 158 -14.93 -17.04 4.61
CA ARG A 158 -13.99 -17.32 3.57
C ARG A 158 -12.87 -16.28 3.53
N LEU A 159 -11.64 -16.72 3.75
CA LEU A 159 -10.47 -15.83 3.76
C LEU A 159 -9.97 -15.52 2.35
N MET A 160 -9.39 -14.33 2.16
CA MET A 160 -8.84 -13.88 0.87
C MET A 160 -7.88 -14.88 0.23
N GLY A 161 -7.07 -15.60 1.02
CA GLY A 161 -6.16 -16.61 0.50
C GLY A 161 -6.84 -17.81 -0.16
N THR A 162 -8.09 -18.11 0.15
CA THR A 162 -8.84 -19.17 -0.54
C THR A 162 -9.20 -18.79 -1.97
N PHE A 163 -9.40 -17.50 -2.26
CA PHE A 163 -9.60 -17.01 -3.62
C PHE A 163 -8.26 -16.97 -4.40
N ALA A 164 -7.14 -16.75 -3.70
CA ALA A 164 -5.82 -16.91 -4.30
C ALA A 164 -5.57 -18.36 -4.72
N GLU A 165 -6.01 -19.35 -3.92
CA GLU A 165 -5.98 -20.77 -4.29
C GLU A 165 -6.85 -21.05 -5.53
N ASP A 166 -8.08 -20.50 -5.58
CA ASP A 166 -8.95 -20.63 -6.75
C ASP A 166 -8.29 -20.03 -7.99
N CYS A 167 -7.69 -18.85 -7.87
CA CYS A 167 -6.95 -18.19 -8.94
C CYS A 167 -5.75 -19.04 -9.40
N ALA A 168 -4.97 -19.59 -8.47
CA ALA A 168 -3.84 -20.47 -8.78
C ALA A 168 -4.30 -21.72 -9.55
N GLN A 169 -5.39 -22.33 -9.13
CA GLN A 169 -5.99 -23.48 -9.79
C GLN A 169 -6.52 -23.14 -11.18
N GLN A 170 -7.30 -22.07 -11.32
CA GLN A 170 -7.91 -21.63 -12.57
C GLN A 170 -6.84 -21.26 -13.62
N HIS A 171 -5.76 -20.65 -13.18
CA HIS A 171 -4.68 -20.21 -14.05
C HIS A 171 -3.50 -21.19 -14.11
N GLU A 172 -3.65 -22.38 -13.56
CA GLU A 172 -2.62 -23.46 -13.57
C GLU A 172 -1.26 -22.99 -13.04
N VAL A 173 -1.26 -22.15 -11.98
CA VAL A 173 -0.05 -21.66 -11.34
C VAL A 173 0.37 -22.64 -10.24
N SER A 174 1.47 -23.36 -10.46
CA SER A 174 1.92 -24.38 -9.52
C SER A 174 2.48 -23.78 -8.22
N ARG A 175 2.51 -24.59 -7.16
CA ARG A 175 3.17 -24.26 -5.89
C ARG A 175 4.64 -23.87 -6.11
N ALA A 176 5.37 -24.62 -6.89
CA ALA A 176 6.79 -24.37 -7.15
C ALA A 176 7.01 -22.99 -7.83
N ALA A 177 6.15 -22.64 -8.80
CA ALA A 177 6.23 -21.34 -9.46
C ALA A 177 5.92 -20.17 -8.51
N GLN A 178 4.94 -20.33 -7.62
CA GLN A 178 4.62 -19.32 -6.60
C GLN A 178 5.75 -19.14 -5.59
N ASP A 179 6.38 -20.23 -5.16
CA ASP A 179 7.52 -20.18 -4.26
C ASP A 179 8.75 -19.55 -4.93
N GLU A 180 9.01 -19.84 -6.21
CA GLU A 180 10.08 -19.20 -6.99
C GLU A 180 9.87 -17.70 -7.09
N TYR A 181 8.64 -17.27 -7.37
CA TYR A 181 8.30 -15.86 -7.38
C TYR A 181 8.53 -15.19 -6.00
N ALA A 182 8.08 -15.81 -4.92
CA ALA A 182 8.27 -15.32 -3.56
C ALA A 182 9.77 -15.24 -3.18
N MET A 183 10.56 -16.22 -3.57
CA MET A 183 12.01 -16.21 -3.38
C MET A 183 12.67 -15.07 -4.17
N ALA A 184 12.21 -14.79 -5.39
CA ALA A 184 12.70 -13.67 -6.19
C ALA A 184 12.36 -12.33 -5.53
N SER A 185 11.11 -12.16 -5.06
CA SER A 185 10.67 -10.97 -4.32
C SER A 185 11.53 -10.74 -3.08
N LEU A 186 11.75 -11.78 -2.26
CA LEU A 186 12.59 -11.71 -1.06
C LEU A 186 14.05 -11.40 -1.38
N THR A 187 14.62 -12.00 -2.41
CA THR A 187 16.00 -11.74 -2.84
C THR A 187 16.18 -10.29 -3.28
N ARG A 188 15.22 -9.77 -4.05
CA ARG A 188 15.21 -8.37 -4.49
C ARG A 188 15.08 -7.40 -3.31
N ALA A 189 14.21 -7.68 -2.35
CA ALA A 189 14.04 -6.85 -1.17
C ALA A 189 15.31 -6.80 -0.31
N ARG A 190 15.96 -7.94 -0.08
CA ARG A 190 17.26 -7.99 0.62
C ARG A 190 18.33 -7.18 -0.09
N LYS A 191 18.47 -7.39 -1.38
CA LYS A 191 19.43 -6.63 -2.20
C LYS A 191 19.13 -5.13 -2.14
N ALA A 192 17.86 -4.73 -2.23
CA ALA A 192 17.46 -3.33 -2.12
C ALA A 192 17.82 -2.71 -0.75
N ILE A 193 17.66 -3.46 0.35
CA ILE A 193 18.10 -3.04 1.69
C ILE A 193 19.62 -2.91 1.73
N GLU A 194 20.36 -3.93 1.31
CA GLU A 194 21.84 -3.93 1.32
C GLU A 194 22.44 -2.79 0.49
N GLU A 195 21.84 -2.49 -0.66
CA GLU A 195 22.29 -1.43 -1.57
C GLU A 195 21.75 -0.03 -1.19
N GLY A 196 20.97 0.09 -0.11
CA GLY A 196 20.37 1.34 0.32
C GLY A 196 19.34 1.91 -0.65
N ALA A 197 18.66 1.06 -1.44
CA ALA A 197 17.67 1.50 -2.42
C ALA A 197 16.46 2.19 -1.77
N PHE A 198 16.12 1.80 -0.55
CA PHE A 198 15.00 2.36 0.21
C PHE A 198 15.36 3.63 1.02
N ALA A 199 16.64 4.04 1.06
CA ALA A 199 17.07 5.18 1.87
C ALA A 199 16.36 6.51 1.51
N ALA A 200 16.00 6.69 0.24
CA ALA A 200 15.29 7.89 -0.23
C ALA A 200 13.80 7.90 0.17
N GLU A 201 13.20 6.75 0.45
CA GLU A 201 11.78 6.63 0.74
C GLU A 201 11.47 6.39 2.21
N ILE A 202 12.29 5.62 2.94
CA ILE A 202 12.05 5.31 4.34
C ILE A 202 12.34 6.52 5.24
N VAL A 203 11.43 6.80 6.17
CA VAL A 203 11.66 7.63 7.35
C VAL A 203 11.88 6.70 8.54
N PRO A 204 13.00 6.82 9.27
CA PRO A 204 13.23 6.05 10.49
C PRO A 204 12.16 6.34 11.53
N VAL A 205 11.69 5.31 12.23
CA VAL A 205 10.64 5.40 13.24
C VAL A 205 11.20 5.08 14.60
N SER A 206 11.02 6.00 15.56
CA SER A 206 11.39 5.75 16.96
C SER A 206 10.28 4.98 17.67
N VAL A 207 10.64 3.84 18.25
CA VAL A 207 9.74 3.00 19.04
C VAL A 207 10.23 2.96 20.49
N LYS A 208 9.41 3.48 21.40
CA LYS A 208 9.68 3.44 22.84
C LYS A 208 9.18 2.13 23.43
N THR A 209 10.08 1.40 24.06
CA THR A 209 9.76 0.22 24.86
C THR A 209 9.95 0.57 26.35
N ARG A 210 9.55 -0.33 27.24
CA ARG A 210 9.79 -0.14 28.69
C ARG A 210 11.28 -0.06 29.07
N LYS A 211 12.17 -0.57 28.22
CA LYS A 211 13.61 -0.70 28.51
C LYS A 211 14.46 0.30 27.72
N GLU A 212 14.04 0.65 26.50
CA GLU A 212 14.88 1.43 25.58
C GLU A 212 14.02 2.14 24.51
N GLU A 213 14.58 3.12 23.86
CA GLU A 213 14.10 3.70 22.63
C GLU A 213 14.89 3.12 21.45
N ARG A 214 14.20 2.52 20.50
CA ARG A 214 14.81 1.90 19.32
C ARG A 214 14.42 2.66 18.07
N LEU A 215 15.39 2.95 17.23
CA LEU A 215 15.15 3.56 15.93
C LEU A 215 15.10 2.49 14.85
N ILE A 216 13.92 2.24 14.30
CA ILE A 216 13.69 1.26 13.24
C ILE A 216 13.89 1.95 11.89
N ARG A 217 14.82 1.42 11.08
CA ARG A 217 15.25 2.03 9.81
C ARG A 217 14.96 1.17 8.59
N ASP A 218 14.80 -0.14 8.79
CA ASP A 218 14.68 -1.11 7.72
C ASP A 218 13.38 -1.89 7.82
N ASP A 219 12.89 -2.40 6.71
CA ASP A 219 11.76 -3.30 6.64
C ASP A 219 12.09 -4.59 7.42
N GLU A 220 11.19 -5.00 8.31
CA GLU A 220 11.46 -6.03 9.31
C GLU A 220 11.57 -7.45 8.72
N GLN A 221 10.71 -7.77 7.75
CA GLN A 221 10.53 -9.15 7.30
C GLN A 221 11.68 -9.70 6.43
N PRO A 222 12.25 -8.95 5.45
CA PRO A 222 13.22 -9.50 4.53
C PRO A 222 14.47 -10.08 5.20
N PRO A 223 15.10 -9.44 6.21
CA PRO A 223 16.27 -10.02 6.86
C PRO A 223 15.94 -11.23 7.72
N LYS A 224 14.71 -11.34 8.27
CA LYS A 224 14.28 -12.42 9.15
C LYS A 224 13.82 -13.67 8.39
N ALA A 225 13.39 -13.54 7.13
CA ALA A 225 12.86 -14.64 6.33
C ALA A 225 13.96 -15.68 5.99
N ARG A 226 13.57 -16.92 5.78
CA ARG A 226 14.49 -18.03 5.46
C ARG A 226 14.18 -18.60 4.09
N LEU A 227 14.97 -18.22 3.08
CA LEU A 227 14.82 -18.67 1.68
C LEU A 227 14.81 -20.21 1.56
N ASP A 228 15.70 -20.87 2.28
CA ASP A 228 15.85 -22.33 2.29
C ASP A 228 14.60 -23.06 2.81
N LYS A 229 13.76 -22.40 3.57
CA LYS A 229 12.56 -22.98 4.16
C LYS A 229 11.28 -22.75 3.37
N ILE A 230 11.28 -21.88 2.37
CA ILE A 230 10.08 -21.56 1.59
C ILE A 230 9.43 -22.82 0.98
N PRO A 231 10.17 -23.74 0.32
CA PRO A 231 9.57 -24.94 -0.27
C PRO A 231 8.99 -25.92 0.76
N GLU A 232 9.46 -25.86 2.03
CA GLU A 232 9.02 -26.76 3.11
C GLU A 232 7.73 -26.27 3.81
N LEU A 233 7.26 -25.03 3.53
CA LEU A 233 6.10 -24.45 4.19
C LEU A 233 4.82 -25.20 3.82
N LYS A 234 3.96 -25.39 4.82
CA LYS A 234 2.64 -25.99 4.60
C LYS A 234 1.70 -24.97 3.95
N PRO A 235 0.75 -25.42 3.10
CA PRO A 235 -0.33 -24.57 2.63
C PRO A 235 -1.10 -23.94 3.80
N ALA A 236 -1.49 -22.66 3.64
CA ALA A 236 -2.09 -21.90 4.72
C ALA A 236 -3.64 -21.88 4.67
N PHE A 237 -4.24 -22.08 3.49
CA PHE A 237 -5.68 -21.86 3.28
C PHE A 237 -6.45 -23.12 2.88
N ARG A 238 -5.79 -24.13 2.32
CA ARG A 238 -6.36 -25.44 1.96
C ARG A 238 -5.37 -26.53 2.30
N GLN A 239 -5.86 -27.72 2.68
CA GLN A 239 -5.00 -28.84 3.04
C GLN A 239 -4.04 -29.24 1.92
N ASP A 240 -4.55 -29.31 0.68
CA ASP A 240 -3.77 -29.63 -0.52
C ASP A 240 -3.56 -28.40 -1.41
N GLY A 241 -3.45 -27.21 -0.77
CA GLY A 241 -3.30 -25.93 -1.46
C GLY A 241 -1.87 -25.64 -1.89
N THR A 242 -1.71 -24.52 -2.56
CA THR A 242 -0.44 -24.01 -3.09
C THR A 242 0.01 -22.71 -2.43
N VAL A 243 -0.93 -22.01 -1.76
CA VAL A 243 -0.67 -20.71 -1.13
C VAL A 243 -0.14 -20.90 0.28
N THR A 244 1.02 -20.34 0.56
CA THR A 244 1.73 -20.44 1.85
C THR A 244 1.97 -19.07 2.47
N ALA A 245 2.49 -19.05 3.70
CA ALA A 245 2.91 -17.81 4.35
C ALA A 245 4.00 -17.04 3.59
N ALA A 246 4.82 -17.71 2.76
CA ALA A 246 5.89 -17.05 2.02
C ALA A 246 5.44 -16.49 0.66
N ASN A 247 4.49 -17.16 -0.02
CA ASN A 247 3.94 -16.69 -1.29
C ASN A 247 2.62 -15.89 -1.11
N SER A 248 2.34 -15.51 0.14
CA SER A 248 1.34 -14.53 0.57
C SER A 248 2.04 -13.31 1.17
N SER A 249 1.40 -12.15 1.12
CA SER A 249 1.85 -11.01 1.90
C SER A 249 1.65 -11.25 3.39
N SER A 250 2.57 -10.76 4.22
CA SER A 250 2.43 -10.84 5.67
C SER A 250 1.47 -9.76 6.21
N ILE A 251 0.80 -10.08 7.31
CA ILE A 251 0.11 -9.11 8.17
C ILE A 251 1.16 -8.12 8.68
N SER A 252 0.90 -6.81 8.54
CA SER A 252 1.95 -5.82 8.72
C SER A 252 1.43 -4.49 9.26
N ASP A 253 2.38 -3.70 9.78
CA ASP A 253 2.16 -2.34 10.25
C ASP A 253 2.98 -1.37 9.39
N GLY A 254 2.44 -0.20 9.07
CA GLY A 254 3.17 0.80 8.30
C GLY A 254 2.31 1.94 7.78
N ALA A 255 2.97 2.95 7.25
CA ALA A 255 2.34 4.12 6.64
C ALA A 255 3.17 4.64 5.46
N ALA A 256 2.50 5.33 4.53
CA ALA A 256 3.14 6.04 3.44
C ALA A 256 2.35 7.30 3.10
N ALA A 257 3.04 8.35 2.66
CA ALA A 257 2.44 9.62 2.28
C ALA A 257 3.14 10.25 1.08
N LEU A 258 2.40 11.11 0.36
CA LEU A 258 2.83 11.90 -0.79
C LEU A 258 2.29 13.31 -0.66
N VAL A 259 3.05 14.31 -1.11
CA VAL A 259 2.57 15.69 -1.29
C VAL A 259 2.27 15.91 -2.76
N LEU A 260 1.04 16.31 -3.04
CA LEU A 260 0.50 16.54 -4.37
C LEU A 260 0.11 18.02 -4.54
N MET A 261 0.38 18.58 -5.72
CA MET A 261 -0.06 19.91 -6.10
C MET A 261 -0.06 20.07 -7.62
N ARG A 262 -0.61 21.18 -8.13
CA ARG A 262 -0.41 21.52 -9.53
C ARG A 262 1.06 21.90 -9.80
N ARG A 263 1.54 21.67 -11.01
CA ARG A 263 2.91 22.01 -11.39
C ARG A 263 3.20 23.50 -11.22
N SER A 264 2.25 24.37 -11.64
CA SER A 264 2.36 25.80 -11.46
C SER A 264 2.48 26.22 -9.99
N GLU A 265 1.81 25.50 -9.09
CA GLU A 265 1.92 25.73 -7.66
C GLU A 265 3.29 25.33 -7.11
N ALA A 266 3.81 24.18 -7.56
CA ALA A 266 5.17 23.75 -7.21
C ALA A 266 6.21 24.79 -7.66
N GLU A 267 6.09 25.27 -8.90
CA GLU A 267 6.96 26.32 -9.45
C GLU A 267 6.84 27.64 -8.64
N ARG A 268 5.63 28.04 -8.27
CA ARG A 268 5.38 29.23 -7.44
C ARG A 268 6.03 29.14 -6.06
N GLN A 269 6.07 27.94 -5.48
CA GLN A 269 6.70 27.67 -4.19
C GLN A 269 8.20 27.36 -4.30
N GLY A 270 8.78 27.32 -5.50
CA GLY A 270 10.19 26.98 -5.71
C GLY A 270 10.53 25.50 -5.45
N LEU A 271 9.51 24.61 -5.53
CA LEU A 271 9.67 23.18 -5.27
C LEU A 271 9.99 22.43 -6.56
N THR A 272 10.84 21.41 -6.44
CA THR A 272 11.18 20.54 -7.58
C THR A 272 10.27 19.31 -7.57
N PRO A 273 9.42 19.12 -8.59
CA PRO A 273 8.59 17.94 -8.69
C PRO A 273 9.42 16.66 -8.90
N LEU A 274 9.04 15.58 -8.23
CA LEU A 274 9.63 14.25 -8.38
C LEU A 274 9.02 13.49 -9.57
N ALA A 275 7.69 13.56 -9.70
CA ALA A 275 6.94 12.89 -10.76
C ALA A 275 5.63 13.63 -11.05
N ALA A 276 5.13 13.46 -12.27
CA ALA A 276 3.78 13.87 -12.67
C ALA A 276 2.83 12.66 -12.67
N ILE A 277 1.57 12.85 -12.28
CA ILE A 277 0.53 11.85 -12.41
C ILE A 277 -0.12 12.01 -13.79
N HIS A 278 0.01 10.98 -14.64
CA HIS A 278 -0.55 10.97 -15.98
C HIS A 278 -2.01 10.51 -16.02
N GLY A 279 -2.41 9.71 -15.05
CA GLY A 279 -3.78 9.23 -14.94
C GLY A 279 -3.90 8.10 -13.92
N HIS A 280 -5.15 7.75 -13.68
CA HIS A 280 -5.52 6.65 -12.80
C HIS A 280 -6.75 5.93 -13.35
N ALA A 281 -6.98 4.70 -12.92
CA ALA A 281 -8.16 3.93 -13.24
C ALA A 281 -8.56 3.04 -12.07
N ALA A 282 -9.87 2.81 -11.94
CA ALA A 282 -10.43 1.78 -11.09
C ALA A 282 -11.17 0.75 -11.96
N PHE A 283 -11.13 -0.50 -11.53
CA PHE A 283 -11.81 -1.63 -12.17
C PHE A 283 -12.51 -2.45 -11.08
N ALA A 284 -13.64 -3.04 -11.43
CA ALA A 284 -14.39 -3.93 -10.56
C ALA A 284 -14.93 -5.11 -11.36
N ASP A 285 -14.95 -6.27 -10.74
CA ASP A 285 -15.50 -7.53 -11.22
C ASP A 285 -16.19 -8.28 -10.06
N ALA A 286 -16.57 -9.53 -10.25
CA ALA A 286 -17.11 -10.35 -9.18
C ALA A 286 -16.16 -10.42 -7.97
N PRO A 287 -16.66 -10.38 -6.73
CA PRO A 287 -15.82 -10.28 -5.52
C PRO A 287 -14.70 -11.32 -5.45
N HIS A 288 -14.97 -12.56 -5.86
CA HIS A 288 -13.99 -13.65 -5.86
C HIS A 288 -12.87 -13.51 -6.89
N LEU A 289 -13.02 -12.60 -7.88
CA LEU A 289 -12.04 -12.34 -8.94
C LEU A 289 -11.06 -11.21 -8.60
N PHE A 290 -10.99 -10.78 -7.33
CA PHE A 290 -10.05 -9.74 -6.93
C PHE A 290 -8.58 -10.04 -7.33
N PRO A 291 -8.09 -11.31 -7.38
CA PRO A 291 -6.71 -11.56 -7.74
C PRO A 291 -6.35 -11.16 -9.17
N THR A 292 -7.32 -11.16 -10.10
CA THR A 292 -7.13 -10.80 -11.51
C THR A 292 -7.55 -9.37 -11.83
N ALA A 293 -8.19 -8.67 -10.90
CA ALA A 293 -8.69 -7.30 -11.10
C ALA A 293 -7.61 -6.27 -11.53
N PRO A 294 -6.33 -6.38 -11.11
CA PRO A 294 -5.27 -5.50 -11.59
C PRO A 294 -5.10 -5.48 -13.11
N ILE A 295 -5.38 -6.60 -13.78
CA ILE A 295 -5.33 -6.70 -15.25
C ILE A 295 -6.27 -5.67 -15.87
N GLY A 296 -7.54 -5.68 -15.48
CA GLY A 296 -8.55 -4.75 -15.97
C GLY A 296 -8.25 -3.29 -15.61
N ALA A 297 -7.71 -3.03 -14.42
CA ALA A 297 -7.33 -1.70 -14.00
C ALA A 297 -6.18 -1.14 -14.85
N ILE A 298 -5.12 -1.94 -15.10
CA ILE A 298 -3.98 -1.54 -15.94
C ILE A 298 -4.44 -1.33 -17.39
N GLN A 299 -5.22 -2.25 -17.98
CA GLN A 299 -5.74 -2.10 -19.34
C GLN A 299 -6.56 -0.81 -19.51
N LYS A 300 -7.44 -0.53 -18.54
CA LYS A 300 -8.23 0.71 -18.51
C LYS A 300 -7.36 1.95 -18.38
N LEU A 301 -6.30 1.87 -17.57
CA LEU A 301 -5.33 2.94 -17.40
C LEU A 301 -4.55 3.21 -18.70
N MET A 302 -4.03 2.18 -19.35
CA MET A 302 -3.33 2.31 -20.64
C MET A 302 -4.21 2.99 -21.70
N LYS A 303 -5.48 2.56 -21.79
CA LYS A 303 -6.45 3.20 -22.70
C LYS A 303 -6.69 4.68 -22.36
N ARG A 304 -6.72 5.04 -21.07
CA ARG A 304 -6.95 6.41 -20.60
C ARG A 304 -5.76 7.33 -20.83
N THR A 305 -4.54 6.84 -20.60
CA THR A 305 -3.31 7.61 -20.77
C THR A 305 -2.79 7.65 -22.21
N GLY A 306 -3.25 6.73 -23.05
CA GLY A 306 -2.71 6.53 -24.40
C GLY A 306 -1.34 5.85 -24.41
N TRP A 307 -0.86 5.35 -23.27
CA TRP A 307 0.39 4.58 -23.18
C TRP A 307 0.17 3.15 -23.62
N SER A 308 1.16 2.55 -24.26
CA SER A 308 1.29 1.10 -24.41
C SER A 308 2.06 0.52 -23.21
N LEU A 309 1.91 -0.78 -22.97
CA LEU A 309 2.71 -1.47 -21.92
C LEU A 309 4.22 -1.38 -22.18
N ASN A 310 4.63 -1.27 -23.43
CA ASN A 310 6.03 -1.11 -23.80
C ASN A 310 6.60 0.28 -23.46
N ASP A 311 5.75 1.29 -23.34
CA ASP A 311 6.16 2.64 -22.93
C ASP A 311 6.46 2.74 -21.43
N VAL A 312 6.10 1.70 -20.66
CA VAL A 312 6.28 1.66 -19.20
C VAL A 312 7.62 1.00 -18.88
N ASP A 313 8.43 1.70 -18.10
CA ASP A 313 9.74 1.22 -17.68
C ASP A 313 9.64 0.25 -16.51
N LEU A 314 8.83 0.59 -15.48
CA LEU A 314 8.65 -0.23 -14.27
C LEU A 314 7.18 -0.34 -13.88
N PHE A 315 6.86 -1.48 -13.27
CA PHE A 315 5.56 -1.76 -12.67
C PHE A 315 5.74 -2.09 -11.18
N GLU A 316 4.86 -1.55 -10.34
CA GLU A 316 4.64 -2.00 -8.96
C GLU A 316 3.24 -2.62 -8.86
N ILE A 317 3.17 -3.93 -8.81
CA ILE A 317 1.92 -4.69 -8.66
C ILE A 317 1.91 -5.28 -7.27
N ASN A 318 0.96 -4.85 -6.42
CA ASN A 318 0.94 -5.30 -5.03
C ASN A 318 0.79 -6.82 -4.94
N GLU A 319 1.72 -7.46 -4.25
CA GLU A 319 1.77 -8.91 -4.04
C GLU A 319 0.92 -9.31 -2.82
N ALA A 320 -0.41 -9.05 -2.84
CA ALA A 320 -1.27 -9.60 -1.80
C ALA A 320 -1.05 -11.12 -1.67
N PHE A 321 -0.87 -11.77 -2.82
CA PHE A 321 -0.38 -13.13 -3.03
C PHE A 321 0.52 -13.13 -4.27
N ALA A 322 1.50 -14.02 -4.32
CA ALA A 322 2.38 -14.15 -5.49
C ALA A 322 1.58 -14.35 -6.79
N VAL A 323 0.53 -15.18 -6.74
CA VAL A 323 -0.33 -15.48 -7.90
C VAL A 323 -0.97 -14.22 -8.51
N VAL A 324 -1.27 -13.18 -7.73
CA VAL A 324 -1.83 -11.91 -8.23
C VAL A 324 -0.89 -11.24 -9.22
N ALA A 325 0.37 -11.07 -8.84
CA ALA A 325 1.38 -10.46 -9.71
C ALA A 325 1.72 -11.39 -10.88
N MET A 326 1.85 -12.70 -10.63
CA MET A 326 2.18 -13.69 -11.66
C MET A 326 1.13 -13.75 -12.76
N VAL A 327 -0.15 -13.82 -12.41
CA VAL A 327 -1.23 -13.84 -13.41
C VAL A 327 -1.32 -12.51 -14.14
N THR A 328 -1.18 -11.39 -13.43
CA THR A 328 -1.15 -10.06 -14.06
C THR A 328 0.00 -9.93 -15.07
N MET A 329 1.22 -10.37 -14.71
CA MET A 329 2.36 -10.37 -15.63
C MET A 329 2.10 -11.23 -16.87
N ARG A 330 1.58 -12.44 -16.69
CA ARG A 330 1.32 -13.37 -17.78
C ARG A 330 0.27 -12.83 -18.75
N GLU A 331 -0.87 -12.38 -18.24
CA GLU A 331 -1.99 -11.91 -19.06
C GLU A 331 -1.68 -10.60 -19.83
N LEU A 332 -0.80 -9.78 -19.26
CA LEU A 332 -0.38 -8.51 -19.88
C LEU A 332 0.96 -8.63 -20.64
N GLY A 333 1.63 -9.79 -20.60
CA GLY A 333 2.94 -9.97 -21.23
C GLY A 333 4.04 -9.13 -20.60
N LEU A 334 3.99 -8.87 -19.28
CA LEU A 334 4.97 -8.05 -18.59
C LEU A 334 6.21 -8.90 -18.22
N PRO A 335 7.41 -8.46 -18.59
CA PRO A 335 8.64 -9.14 -18.20
C PRO A 335 8.90 -8.95 -16.70
N HIS A 336 9.27 -10.03 -16.00
CA HIS A 336 9.44 -10.03 -14.54
C HIS A 336 10.51 -9.03 -14.06
N GLU A 337 11.52 -8.76 -14.88
CA GLU A 337 12.58 -7.78 -14.59
C GLU A 337 12.10 -6.33 -14.51
N LYS A 338 10.89 -6.04 -15.01
CA LYS A 338 10.26 -4.72 -14.88
C LYS A 338 9.25 -4.63 -13.73
N VAL A 339 8.91 -5.74 -13.08
CA VAL A 339 7.86 -5.80 -12.05
C VAL A 339 8.48 -5.99 -10.67
N ASN A 340 8.12 -5.12 -9.72
CA ASN A 340 8.54 -5.19 -8.32
C ASN A 340 10.07 -5.38 -8.17
N VAL A 341 10.82 -4.49 -8.81
CA VAL A 341 12.28 -4.63 -8.96
C VAL A 341 13.05 -4.59 -7.63
N HIS A 342 12.44 -4.02 -6.59
CA HIS A 342 12.97 -4.00 -5.22
C HIS A 342 12.25 -4.99 -4.29
N GLY A 343 11.56 -6.00 -4.85
CA GLY A 343 10.68 -6.88 -4.11
C GLY A 343 9.33 -6.22 -3.82
N GLY A 344 8.35 -7.01 -3.42
CA GLY A 344 6.99 -6.56 -3.15
C GLY A 344 6.46 -7.08 -1.81
N ALA A 345 5.14 -7.10 -1.66
CA ALA A 345 4.48 -7.36 -0.38
C ALA A 345 4.70 -8.78 0.18
N CYS A 346 5.01 -9.78 -0.66
CA CYS A 346 5.42 -11.10 -0.17
C CYS A 346 6.70 -11.03 0.69
N ALA A 347 7.59 -10.08 0.38
CA ALA A 347 8.81 -9.85 1.13
C ALA A 347 8.69 -8.75 2.19
N LEU A 348 8.09 -7.61 1.81
CA LEU A 348 8.06 -6.39 2.62
C LEU A 348 6.88 -6.36 3.60
N GLY A 349 5.75 -6.99 3.24
CA GLY A 349 4.51 -6.94 4.00
C GLY A 349 3.42 -6.06 3.37
N HIS A 350 2.19 -6.18 3.91
CA HIS A 350 0.99 -5.56 3.37
C HIS A 350 0.13 -4.90 4.45
N PRO A 351 0.56 -3.75 5.02
CA PRO A 351 -0.32 -2.94 5.86
C PRO A 351 -1.45 -2.39 4.97
N ILE A 352 -2.64 -3.03 5.05
CA ILE A 352 -3.67 -2.95 3.99
C ILE A 352 -4.06 -1.52 3.60
N GLY A 353 -4.32 -0.64 4.56
CA GLY A 353 -4.68 0.76 4.29
C GLY A 353 -3.54 1.63 3.74
N ALA A 354 -2.28 1.25 3.99
CA ALA A 354 -1.10 1.99 3.56
C ALA A 354 -0.54 1.54 2.20
N SER A 355 -0.76 0.28 1.82
CA SER A 355 -0.05 -0.37 0.71
C SER A 355 -0.22 0.33 -0.63
N GLY A 356 -1.40 0.88 -0.93
CA GLY A 356 -1.61 1.61 -2.18
C GLY A 356 -0.73 2.85 -2.33
N ALA A 357 -0.45 3.56 -1.23
CA ALA A 357 0.49 4.67 -1.21
C ALA A 357 1.94 4.16 -1.19
N ARG A 358 2.23 3.08 -0.45
CA ARG A 358 3.55 2.46 -0.37
C ARG A 358 4.09 2.09 -1.76
N ILE A 359 3.27 1.42 -2.59
CA ILE A 359 3.72 1.02 -3.94
C ILE A 359 3.98 2.22 -4.85
N LEU A 360 3.25 3.33 -4.70
CA LEU A 360 3.54 4.59 -5.42
C LEU A 360 4.88 5.18 -4.98
N VAL A 361 5.15 5.22 -3.68
CA VAL A 361 6.41 5.69 -3.11
C VAL A 361 7.57 4.86 -3.65
N THR A 362 7.48 3.54 -3.58
CA THR A 362 8.53 2.62 -4.03
C THR A 362 8.74 2.70 -5.55
N LEU A 363 7.67 2.78 -6.34
CA LEU A 363 7.74 2.92 -7.80
C LEU A 363 8.52 4.18 -8.21
N ILE A 364 8.16 5.33 -7.64
CA ILE A 364 8.82 6.61 -7.97
C ILE A 364 10.28 6.58 -7.53
N SER A 365 10.57 6.05 -6.34
CA SER A 365 11.94 5.89 -5.85
C SER A 365 12.77 4.97 -6.74
N ALA A 366 12.22 3.84 -7.18
CA ALA A 366 12.88 2.90 -8.09
C ALA A 366 13.16 3.53 -9.46
N LEU A 367 12.17 4.19 -10.06
CA LEU A 367 12.35 4.91 -11.33
C LEU A 367 13.49 5.92 -11.23
N ARG A 368 13.50 6.75 -10.19
CA ARG A 368 14.53 7.77 -9.98
C ARG A 368 15.91 7.16 -9.76
N ARG A 369 16.00 6.09 -8.96
CA ARG A 369 17.27 5.38 -8.71
C ARG A 369 17.88 4.81 -9.99
N HIS A 370 17.05 4.29 -10.89
CA HIS A 370 17.49 3.69 -12.16
C HIS A 370 17.56 4.67 -13.34
N GLY A 371 17.23 5.95 -13.14
CA GLY A 371 17.20 6.95 -14.22
C GLY A 371 16.11 6.68 -15.26
N LEU A 372 15.03 6.00 -14.85
CA LEU A 372 13.88 5.63 -15.66
C LEU A 372 12.73 6.63 -15.47
N ARG A 373 11.78 6.67 -16.40
CA ARG A 373 10.77 7.73 -16.40
C ARG A 373 9.35 7.26 -16.09
N ARG A 374 8.84 6.26 -16.78
CA ARG A 374 7.42 5.90 -16.76
C ARG A 374 7.15 4.69 -15.90
N GLY A 375 6.21 4.83 -14.99
CA GLY A 375 5.82 3.74 -14.12
C GLY A 375 4.32 3.59 -13.97
N VAL A 376 3.91 2.37 -13.65
CA VAL A 376 2.53 2.02 -13.34
C VAL A 376 2.49 1.26 -12.02
N ALA A 377 1.72 1.77 -11.06
CA ALA A 377 1.39 1.03 -9.85
C ALA A 377 -0.04 0.48 -9.95
N ALA A 378 -0.26 -0.77 -9.51
CA ALA A 378 -1.57 -1.39 -9.45
C ALA A 378 -1.73 -2.22 -8.17
N ILE A 379 -2.93 -2.21 -7.61
CA ILE A 379 -3.25 -2.95 -6.39
C ILE A 379 -4.61 -3.62 -6.51
N CYS A 380 -4.68 -4.91 -6.20
CA CYS A 380 -5.93 -5.64 -6.04
C CYS A 380 -6.60 -5.26 -4.73
N ILE A 381 -7.91 -5.38 -4.69
CA ILE A 381 -8.75 -4.90 -3.59
C ILE A 381 -9.79 -5.98 -3.28
N GLY A 382 -9.90 -6.38 -2.02
CA GLY A 382 -10.95 -7.27 -1.56
C GLY A 382 -12.34 -6.74 -1.96
N GLY A 383 -13.22 -7.63 -2.41
CA GLY A 383 -14.50 -7.27 -3.02
C GLY A 383 -14.48 -7.22 -4.56
N GLY A 384 -13.40 -7.70 -5.20
CA GLY A 384 -13.32 -7.85 -6.66
C GLY A 384 -12.84 -6.61 -7.40
N GLU A 385 -12.17 -5.68 -6.73
CA GLU A 385 -11.74 -4.43 -7.35
C GLU A 385 -10.22 -4.34 -7.52
N ALA A 386 -9.78 -3.33 -8.26
CA ALA A 386 -8.40 -2.86 -8.33
C ALA A 386 -8.34 -1.38 -8.69
N THR A 387 -7.25 -0.72 -8.26
CA THR A 387 -6.87 0.61 -8.74
C THR A 387 -5.49 0.56 -9.39
N ALA A 388 -5.27 1.43 -10.36
CA ALA A 388 -3.97 1.63 -11.01
C ALA A 388 -3.70 3.12 -11.23
N MET A 389 -2.43 3.52 -11.15
CA MET A 389 -1.97 4.89 -11.39
C MET A 389 -0.70 4.90 -12.24
N ALA A 390 -0.66 5.80 -13.22
CA ALA A 390 0.49 6.05 -14.09
C ALA A 390 1.22 7.31 -13.66
N VAL A 391 2.53 7.21 -13.50
CA VAL A 391 3.40 8.32 -13.12
C VAL A 391 4.57 8.47 -14.09
N GLU A 392 5.05 9.69 -14.28
CA GLU A 392 6.26 9.97 -15.06
C GLU A 392 7.21 10.81 -14.21
N CYS A 393 8.44 10.29 -13.94
CA CYS A 393 9.48 11.01 -13.23
C CYS A 393 9.97 12.24 -14.00
N LEU A 394 10.18 13.31 -13.26
CA LEU A 394 10.70 14.59 -13.76
C LEU A 394 12.14 14.77 -13.25
N TYR A 395 13.07 15.12 -14.16
CA TYR A 395 14.48 15.33 -13.88
C TYR A 395 14.91 16.75 -14.24
#